data_bc40303bd103ab5f0a994b49fc8bd24a
#
_entry.id   bc40303bd103ab5f0a994b49fc8bd24a
#
_cell.length_a   1.000
_cell.length_b   1.000
_cell.length_c   1.000
_cell.angle_alpha   90.00
_cell.angle_beta   90.00
_cell.angle_gamma   90.00
#
_symmetry.space_group_name_H-M   'P 1'
#
loop_
_entity.id
_entity.type
_entity.pdbx_description
1 polymer ?
#
loop_
_entity_poly.entity_id
_entity_poly.type
_entity_poly.pdbx_seq_one_letter_code
_entity_poly.pdbx_strand_id
1 'polypeptide(L)'
;TGYVVAMIGGRGTKEGNLTLNRSTDAVRQPGSTFKIVSTYAPALDSAGMTLADVEVDGPFNYDNGRPVSNWYSSGYRGICSLRDGIRDSLNIVTVKVLTQITPRLGYEYLQKFGFTTLVDGVEKNGKIFSDVQQALALGGITYGVKNIELNASYATIANGGQYIRPKLYTIVKDHDGNVILDNTSTEGTQVIKPSTAFLLTSAMQDVVTSGTGTAVNFGGMSIAGKTGTTSDYNDIWFSGYTPYYTCTTWTGYDNNTKLRKGEERSLAKKLWKAVMSQVHEGLENKSFSQPADIVAQTVCAQSGKLPTALCGETLKTEYFAADTVPTETCDVHYQGSVCAYSGLPAADACPFATEGTLEMLPENERILTGQVTSEDSQRVCEHSSVFMATPGADQIIEQERLELQLRSNSAQYEALLVSLQQQLQTAVEDKAIADQA
;
A
#
# COMPACT_ATOMS: atom_id res chain seq x y z
N THR A 1 12.60 -9.49 20.59
CA THR A 1 13.76 -10.21 21.21
C THR A 1 14.98 -10.27 20.31
N GLY A 2 14.81 -10.24 18.98
CA GLY A 2 15.88 -10.39 17.98
C GLY A 2 16.43 -11.83 17.84
N TYR A 3 15.88 -12.81 18.52
CA TYR A 3 16.35 -14.19 18.39
C TYR A 3 15.86 -14.83 17.09
N VAL A 4 16.79 -15.43 16.36
CA VAL A 4 16.50 -16.25 15.18
C VAL A 4 16.13 -17.65 15.68
N VAL A 5 14.85 -17.99 15.59
CA VAL A 5 14.33 -19.30 16.06
C VAL A 5 14.48 -20.40 15.01
N ALA A 6 14.50 -20.03 13.71
CA ALA A 6 14.75 -20.95 12.62
C ALA A 6 15.36 -20.23 11.41
N MET A 7 16.27 -20.89 10.71
CA MET A 7 16.90 -20.39 9.48
C MET A 7 17.18 -21.55 8.54
N ILE A 8 16.74 -21.41 7.30
CA ILE A 8 16.99 -22.38 6.22
C ILE A 8 17.67 -21.67 5.05
N GLY A 9 18.96 -21.85 4.90
CA GLY A 9 19.76 -21.20 3.85
C GLY A 9 19.90 -21.99 2.55
N GLY A 10 19.37 -23.21 2.48
CA GLY A 10 19.46 -24.06 1.30
C GLY A 10 18.45 -25.20 1.31
N ARG A 11 18.29 -25.85 0.15
CA ARG A 11 17.41 -27.01 -0.05
C ARG A 11 18.25 -28.26 -0.28
N GLY A 12 17.77 -29.40 0.16
CA GLY A 12 18.44 -30.72 0.00
C GLY A 12 19.34 -31.04 1.20
N THR A 13 20.02 -32.17 1.08
CA THR A 13 20.97 -32.67 2.09
C THR A 13 22.22 -31.79 2.11
N LYS A 14 22.70 -31.45 3.29
CA LYS A 14 23.96 -30.73 3.47
C LYS A 14 25.14 -31.72 3.33
N GLU A 15 25.93 -31.58 2.30
CA GLU A 15 27.05 -32.49 1.98
C GLU A 15 28.42 -31.99 2.49
N GLY A 16 28.48 -30.76 3.05
CA GLY A 16 29.73 -30.17 3.53
C GLY A 16 29.53 -29.08 4.55
N ASN A 17 30.63 -28.68 5.20
CA ASN A 17 30.67 -27.54 6.10
C ASN A 17 30.87 -26.24 5.30
N LEU A 18 30.46 -25.09 5.89
CA LEU A 18 30.62 -23.75 5.31
C LEU A 18 30.03 -23.60 3.90
N THR A 19 28.97 -24.36 3.60
CA THR A 19 28.24 -24.21 2.35
C THR A 19 27.42 -22.92 2.37
N LEU A 20 27.11 -22.36 1.18
CA LEU A 20 26.37 -21.12 1.01
C LEU A 20 25.05 -21.13 1.81
N ASN A 21 24.94 -20.20 2.76
CA ASN A 21 23.69 -19.92 3.47
C ASN A 21 22.99 -18.72 2.81
N ARG A 22 21.96 -18.98 2.03
CA ARG A 22 21.25 -17.92 1.29
C ARG A 22 20.55 -16.91 2.17
N SER A 23 20.34 -17.22 3.45
CA SER A 23 19.71 -16.27 4.37
C SER A 23 20.70 -15.20 4.86
N THR A 24 22.00 -15.52 4.95
CA THR A 24 23.04 -14.63 5.49
C THR A 24 24.06 -14.16 4.46
N ASP A 25 24.29 -14.96 3.41
CA ASP A 25 25.41 -14.74 2.47
C ASP A 25 24.95 -14.27 1.09
N ALA A 26 23.78 -14.74 0.63
CA ALA A 26 23.26 -14.32 -0.66
C ALA A 26 22.60 -12.94 -0.56
N VAL A 27 22.91 -12.08 -1.53
CA VAL A 27 22.26 -10.78 -1.73
C VAL A 27 21.33 -10.85 -2.92
N ARG A 28 20.08 -10.40 -2.75
CA ARG A 28 19.03 -10.48 -3.76
C ARG A 28 18.21 -9.20 -3.79
N GLN A 29 17.69 -8.86 -4.98
CA GLN A 29 16.84 -7.70 -5.13
C GLN A 29 15.54 -7.90 -4.34
N PRO A 30 15.19 -7.01 -3.39
CA PRO A 30 14.04 -7.19 -2.50
C PRO A 30 12.70 -6.91 -3.20
N GLY A 31 12.72 -6.23 -4.35
CA GLY A 31 11.51 -5.82 -5.05
C GLY A 31 10.58 -5.01 -4.14
N SER A 32 9.28 -5.18 -4.31
CA SER A 32 8.25 -4.39 -3.61
C SER A 32 8.18 -4.58 -2.09
N THR A 33 8.93 -5.52 -1.48
CA THR A 33 9.05 -5.54 -0.01
C THR A 33 9.78 -4.30 0.51
N PHE A 34 10.62 -3.70 -0.32
CA PHE A 34 11.38 -2.50 0.05
C PHE A 34 10.53 -1.25 0.18
N LYS A 35 9.38 -1.17 -0.49
CA LYS A 35 8.43 -0.04 -0.43
C LYS A 35 8.12 0.37 1.00
N ILE A 36 7.94 -0.61 1.89
CA ILE A 36 7.58 -0.38 3.29
C ILE A 36 8.69 0.37 4.02
N VAL A 37 9.93 -0.12 3.94
CA VAL A 37 11.06 0.38 4.73
C VAL A 37 11.82 1.53 4.08
N SER A 38 11.82 1.62 2.74
CA SER A 38 12.50 2.69 2.01
C SER A 38 11.64 3.92 1.78
N THR A 39 10.32 3.77 1.74
CA THR A 39 9.42 4.83 1.30
C THR A 39 8.36 5.15 2.34
N TYR A 40 7.48 4.17 2.66
CA TYR A 40 6.35 4.46 3.54
C TYR A 40 6.76 4.67 5.00
N ALA A 41 7.78 3.98 5.50
CA ALA A 41 8.28 4.19 6.86
C ALA A 41 8.80 5.63 7.05
N PRO A 42 9.76 6.14 6.26
CA PRO A 42 10.20 7.54 6.39
C PRO A 42 9.08 8.55 6.09
N ALA A 43 8.17 8.26 5.14
CA ALA A 43 7.05 9.14 4.82
C ALA A 43 6.14 9.40 6.03
N LEU A 44 5.75 8.33 6.72
CA LEU A 44 4.87 8.40 7.90
C LEU A 44 5.60 8.82 9.18
N ASP A 45 6.92 8.53 9.30
CA ASP A 45 7.67 8.76 10.54
C ASP A 45 8.17 10.18 10.71
N SER A 46 8.71 10.77 9.64
CA SER A 46 9.41 12.05 9.71
C SER A 46 9.05 13.06 8.64
N ALA A 47 8.44 12.64 7.52
CA ALA A 47 8.08 13.55 6.45
C ALA A 47 6.67 14.15 6.59
N GLY A 48 5.94 13.82 7.68
CA GLY A 48 4.61 14.37 7.96
C GLY A 48 3.47 13.80 7.11
N MET A 49 3.76 12.80 6.27
CA MET A 49 2.73 12.13 5.48
C MET A 49 1.87 11.19 6.32
N THR A 50 0.68 10.89 5.84
CA THR A 50 -0.31 10.02 6.47
C THR A 50 -0.75 8.89 5.52
N LEU A 51 -1.43 7.87 6.03
CA LEU A 51 -2.02 6.83 5.20
C LEU A 51 -3.19 7.34 4.34
N ALA A 52 -3.77 8.48 4.73
CA ALA A 52 -4.86 9.13 4.01
C ALA A 52 -4.37 9.98 2.83
N ASP A 53 -3.12 10.45 2.86
CA ASP A 53 -2.57 11.25 1.76
C ASP A 53 -2.71 10.51 0.44
N VAL A 54 -2.93 11.26 -0.61
CA VAL A 54 -3.29 10.70 -1.92
C VAL A 54 -2.24 11.04 -2.98
N GLU A 55 -2.06 10.12 -3.90
CA GLU A 55 -1.28 10.26 -5.12
C GLU A 55 -2.10 9.82 -6.33
N VAL A 56 -1.90 10.47 -7.46
CA VAL A 56 -2.52 10.03 -8.70
C VAL A 56 -1.69 8.90 -9.32
N ASP A 57 -2.27 7.71 -9.39
CA ASP A 57 -1.75 6.61 -10.20
C ASP A 57 -2.05 6.91 -11.67
N GLY A 58 -1.12 7.55 -12.34
CA GLY A 58 -1.18 8.04 -13.71
C GLY A 58 0.19 7.99 -14.38
N PRO A 59 0.35 8.44 -15.64
CA PRO A 59 1.64 8.47 -16.32
C PRO A 59 2.69 9.22 -15.49
N PHE A 60 3.82 8.57 -15.21
CA PHE A 60 4.92 9.16 -14.44
C PHE A 60 6.26 8.60 -14.90
N ASN A 61 7.28 9.44 -14.95
CA ASN A 61 8.63 9.05 -15.33
C ASN A 61 9.62 9.27 -14.19
N TYR A 62 10.63 8.41 -14.12
CA TYR A 62 11.83 8.69 -13.34
C TYR A 62 12.55 9.95 -13.87
N ASP A 63 13.42 10.54 -13.08
CA ASP A 63 14.21 11.73 -13.46
C ASP A 63 15.07 11.51 -14.73
N ASN A 64 15.40 10.26 -15.04
CA ASN A 64 16.10 9.88 -16.26
C ASN A 64 15.20 9.72 -17.50
N GLY A 65 13.93 10.09 -17.40
CA GLY A 65 12.93 10.02 -18.47
C GLY A 65 12.31 8.63 -18.72
N ARG A 66 12.74 7.57 -18.01
CA ARG A 66 12.17 6.23 -18.18
C ARG A 66 10.79 6.17 -17.49
N PRO A 67 9.76 5.57 -18.13
CA PRO A 67 8.45 5.45 -17.51
C PRO A 67 8.48 4.51 -16.31
N VAL A 68 7.75 4.87 -15.26
CA VAL A 68 7.40 3.99 -14.15
C VAL A 68 6.15 3.20 -14.55
N SER A 69 6.23 1.87 -14.46
CA SER A 69 5.10 0.98 -14.79
C SER A 69 4.60 0.25 -13.56
N ASN A 70 3.29 0.09 -13.46
CA ASN A 70 2.70 -0.80 -12.48
C ASN A 70 2.85 -2.28 -12.88
N TRP A 71 2.52 -3.17 -11.97
CA TRP A 71 2.56 -4.62 -12.19
C TRP A 71 1.37 -5.16 -13.01
N TYR A 72 0.32 -4.36 -13.15
CA TYR A 72 -0.86 -4.62 -13.99
C TYR A 72 -0.78 -3.82 -15.29
N SER A 73 -1.49 -4.26 -16.32
CA SER A 73 -1.42 -3.71 -17.68
C SER A 73 -2.67 -2.94 -18.12
N SER A 74 -3.70 -2.88 -17.28
CA SER A 74 -5.00 -2.27 -17.66
C SER A 74 -5.13 -0.85 -17.09
N GLY A 75 -4.58 0.13 -17.81
CA GLY A 75 -4.77 1.55 -17.48
C GLY A 75 -4.12 1.99 -16.16
N TYR A 76 -4.68 3.02 -15.55
CA TYR A 76 -4.29 3.60 -14.26
C TYR A 76 -5.49 3.62 -13.33
N ARG A 77 -5.24 3.75 -12.03
CA ARG A 77 -6.29 3.75 -11.00
C ARG A 77 -6.76 5.15 -10.58
N GLY A 78 -6.11 6.19 -11.06
CA GLY A 78 -6.41 7.56 -10.65
C GLY A 78 -5.97 7.84 -9.21
N ILE A 79 -6.75 8.60 -8.48
CA ILE A 79 -6.44 8.99 -7.09
C ILE A 79 -6.42 7.75 -6.19
N CYS A 80 -5.30 7.54 -5.50
CA CYS A 80 -5.08 6.42 -4.59
C CYS A 80 -4.45 6.93 -3.29
N SER A 81 -4.93 6.47 -2.14
CA SER A 81 -4.28 6.77 -0.87
C SER A 81 -2.94 6.02 -0.71
N LEU A 82 -2.08 6.48 0.20
CA LEU A 82 -0.86 5.77 0.55
C LEU A 82 -1.17 4.36 1.07
N ARG A 83 -2.29 4.18 1.79
CA ARG A 83 -2.79 2.86 2.20
C ARG A 83 -3.06 1.96 0.99
N ASP A 84 -3.73 2.48 -0.05
CA ASP A 84 -3.97 1.73 -1.29
C ASP A 84 -2.65 1.39 -2.00
N GLY A 85 -1.70 2.31 -2.00
CA GLY A 85 -0.33 2.11 -2.50
C GLY A 85 0.38 0.94 -1.83
N ILE A 86 0.22 0.76 -0.52
CA ILE A 86 0.74 -0.38 0.26
C ILE A 86 -0.03 -1.65 -0.06
N ARG A 87 -1.37 -1.63 0.09
CA ARG A 87 -2.27 -2.78 -0.10
C ARG A 87 -2.10 -3.43 -1.47
N ASP A 88 -2.16 -2.61 -2.52
CA ASP A 88 -2.14 -3.06 -3.91
C ASP A 88 -0.75 -3.00 -4.53
N SER A 89 0.25 -2.58 -3.75
CA SER A 89 1.64 -2.52 -4.20
C SER A 89 1.83 -1.64 -5.45
N LEU A 90 1.23 -0.46 -5.47
CA LEU A 90 1.27 0.46 -6.61
C LEU A 90 2.69 1.03 -6.76
N ASN A 91 3.27 0.90 -7.95
CA ASN A 91 4.64 1.35 -8.21
C ASN A 91 4.69 2.86 -8.36
N ILE A 92 3.80 3.44 -9.16
CA ILE A 92 3.78 4.87 -9.47
C ILE A 92 3.56 5.68 -8.19
N VAL A 93 2.55 5.34 -7.39
CA VAL A 93 2.29 5.96 -6.09
C VAL A 93 3.54 5.92 -5.20
N THR A 94 4.18 4.75 -5.07
CA THR A 94 5.36 4.61 -4.22
C THR A 94 6.55 5.45 -4.72
N VAL A 95 6.79 5.50 -6.03
CA VAL A 95 7.91 6.30 -6.58
C VAL A 95 7.64 7.79 -6.42
N LYS A 96 6.40 8.26 -6.60
CA LYS A 96 6.01 9.65 -6.33
C LYS A 96 6.25 10.02 -4.87
N VAL A 97 5.80 9.19 -3.93
CA VAL A 97 6.04 9.40 -2.49
C VAL A 97 7.54 9.48 -2.18
N LEU A 98 8.37 8.54 -2.68
CA LEU A 98 9.82 8.61 -2.45
C LEU A 98 10.46 9.85 -3.09
N THR A 99 9.95 10.30 -4.24
CA THR A 99 10.43 11.52 -4.89
C THR A 99 10.17 12.74 -4.01
N GLN A 100 8.98 12.84 -3.41
CA GLN A 100 8.62 13.95 -2.52
C GLN A 100 9.45 13.98 -1.23
N ILE A 101 9.62 12.84 -0.58
CA ILE A 101 10.39 12.73 0.67
C ILE A 101 11.90 12.67 0.44
N THR A 102 12.33 12.57 -0.79
CA THR A 102 13.68 12.38 -1.33
C THR A 102 14.24 10.96 -1.17
N PRO A 103 14.94 10.43 -2.20
CA PRO A 103 15.63 9.14 -2.09
C PRO A 103 16.69 9.08 -0.98
N ARG A 104 17.27 10.23 -0.62
CA ARG A 104 18.24 10.34 0.48
C ARG A 104 17.64 9.95 1.82
N LEU A 105 16.45 10.45 2.13
CA LEU A 105 15.75 10.10 3.37
C LEU A 105 15.44 8.59 3.42
N GLY A 106 14.96 8.02 2.32
CA GLY A 106 14.72 6.58 2.22
C GLY A 106 15.98 5.75 2.45
N TYR A 107 17.10 6.14 1.88
CA TYR A 107 18.39 5.49 2.06
C TYR A 107 18.86 5.52 3.52
N GLU A 108 18.74 6.66 4.20
CA GLU A 108 19.13 6.83 5.61
C GLU A 108 18.28 5.94 6.55
N TYR A 109 16.97 5.83 6.27
CA TYR A 109 16.11 4.92 7.03
C TYR A 109 16.50 3.46 6.83
N LEU A 110 16.85 3.05 5.62
CA LEU A 110 17.33 1.69 5.36
C LEU A 110 18.61 1.36 6.15
N GLN A 111 19.55 2.32 6.30
CA GLN A 111 20.72 2.15 7.16
C GLN A 111 20.30 1.95 8.62
N LYS A 112 19.34 2.74 9.13
CA LYS A 112 18.81 2.57 10.49
C LYS A 112 18.10 1.23 10.67
N PHE A 113 17.43 0.69 9.63
CA PHE A 113 16.85 -0.64 9.64
C PHE A 113 17.87 -1.79 9.57
N GLY A 114 19.16 -1.48 9.46
CA GLY A 114 20.24 -2.44 9.53
C GLY A 114 20.67 -3.10 8.22
N PHE A 115 20.32 -2.52 7.08
CA PHE A 115 20.82 -2.99 5.78
C PHE A 115 22.29 -2.58 5.58
N THR A 116 23.14 -3.58 5.26
CA THR A 116 24.60 -3.42 5.17
C THR A 116 25.14 -3.43 3.74
N THR A 117 24.31 -3.72 2.75
CA THR A 117 24.72 -3.91 1.34
C THR A 117 24.42 -2.71 0.43
N LEU A 118 23.88 -1.66 1.01
CA LEU A 118 23.58 -0.41 0.28
C LEU A 118 24.84 0.37 -0.06
N VAL A 119 24.85 1.03 -1.20
CA VAL A 119 25.99 1.82 -1.68
C VAL A 119 25.59 3.25 -2.01
N ASP A 120 26.53 4.16 -1.80
CA ASP A 120 26.41 5.56 -2.21
C ASP A 120 27.78 6.04 -2.74
N GLY A 121 27.89 6.15 -4.07
CA GLY A 121 29.11 6.60 -4.74
C GLY A 121 30.21 5.54 -4.88
N VAL A 122 29.86 4.25 -5.00
CA VAL A 122 30.85 3.17 -5.24
C VAL A 122 31.24 3.10 -6.72
N GLU A 123 32.54 3.22 -7.01
CA GLU A 123 33.07 3.06 -8.36
C GLU A 123 33.27 1.58 -8.70
N LYS A 124 32.74 1.13 -9.85
CA LYS A 124 32.94 -0.21 -10.40
C LYS A 124 33.01 -0.14 -11.92
N ASN A 125 34.12 -0.63 -12.49
CA ASN A 125 34.34 -0.62 -13.94
C ASN A 125 34.20 0.78 -14.59
N GLY A 126 34.72 1.82 -13.95
CA GLY A 126 34.63 3.22 -14.42
C GLY A 126 33.26 3.85 -14.35
N LYS A 127 32.31 3.22 -13.62
CA LYS A 127 30.98 3.76 -13.37
C LYS A 127 30.74 3.92 -11.87
N ILE A 128 30.12 5.01 -11.49
CA ILE A 128 29.70 5.29 -10.11
C ILE A 128 28.30 4.75 -9.92
N PHE A 129 28.12 3.93 -8.88
CA PHE A 129 26.83 3.36 -8.46
C PHE A 129 26.39 4.01 -7.16
N SER A 130 25.12 4.38 -7.09
CA SER A 130 24.47 4.87 -5.87
C SER A 130 23.05 4.31 -5.80
N ASP A 131 22.64 3.88 -4.61
CA ASP A 131 21.27 3.46 -4.32
C ASP A 131 20.38 4.65 -3.92
N VAL A 132 20.95 5.87 -3.81
CA VAL A 132 20.23 7.12 -3.55
C VAL A 132 19.58 7.61 -4.85
N GLN A 133 18.52 6.92 -5.27
CA GLN A 133 17.79 7.19 -6.50
C GLN A 133 16.33 6.74 -6.38
N GLN A 134 15.46 7.24 -7.25
CA GLN A 134 14.03 6.92 -7.23
C GLN A 134 13.72 5.40 -7.32
N ALA A 135 14.56 4.63 -8.01
CA ALA A 135 14.38 3.17 -8.11
C ALA A 135 14.48 2.45 -6.76
N LEU A 136 15.07 3.09 -5.73
CA LEU A 136 15.11 2.61 -4.36
C LEU A 136 13.70 2.30 -3.83
N ALA A 137 12.69 3.09 -4.22
CA ALA A 137 11.28 2.89 -3.89
C ALA A 137 10.80 1.48 -4.19
N LEU A 138 11.27 0.87 -5.25
CA LEU A 138 10.85 -0.44 -5.76
C LEU A 138 11.85 -1.56 -5.46
N GLY A 139 12.88 -1.27 -4.66
CA GLY A 139 13.95 -2.21 -4.37
C GLY A 139 14.95 -2.38 -5.51
N GLY A 140 15.05 -1.41 -6.41
CA GLY A 140 16.08 -1.34 -7.45
C GLY A 140 17.38 -0.80 -6.87
N ILE A 141 18.24 -1.67 -6.36
CA ILE A 141 19.50 -1.35 -5.69
C ILE A 141 20.68 -2.10 -6.32
N THR A 142 21.89 -1.64 -6.07
CA THR A 142 23.10 -2.12 -6.77
C THR A 142 23.40 -3.58 -6.54
N TYR A 143 23.39 -4.05 -5.28
CA TYR A 143 23.75 -5.44 -4.95
C TYR A 143 22.55 -6.30 -4.53
N GLY A 144 21.53 -5.72 -3.93
CA GLY A 144 20.46 -6.45 -3.26
C GLY A 144 20.64 -6.47 -1.73
N VAL A 145 19.83 -7.26 -1.03
CA VAL A 145 19.84 -7.38 0.43
C VAL A 145 19.90 -8.84 0.86
N LYS A 146 20.37 -9.07 2.08
CA LYS A 146 20.31 -10.39 2.73
C LYS A 146 18.92 -10.65 3.29
N ASN A 147 18.48 -11.91 3.24
CA ASN A 147 17.18 -12.31 3.78
C ASN A 147 17.05 -11.96 5.27
N ILE A 148 18.08 -12.20 6.07
CA ILE A 148 18.08 -11.91 7.51
C ILE A 148 17.93 -10.41 7.81
N GLU A 149 18.50 -9.53 6.98
CA GLU A 149 18.38 -8.08 7.13
C GLU A 149 16.96 -7.61 6.77
N LEU A 150 16.38 -8.16 5.70
CA LEU A 150 14.99 -7.89 5.34
C LEU A 150 14.02 -8.38 6.42
N ASN A 151 14.26 -9.57 7.00
CA ASN A 151 13.48 -10.06 8.12
C ASN A 151 13.60 -9.15 9.34
N ALA A 152 14.80 -8.70 9.69
CA ALA A 152 15.04 -7.81 10.81
C ALA A 152 14.35 -6.46 10.66
N SER A 153 14.28 -5.90 9.44
CA SER A 153 13.57 -4.65 9.18
C SER A 153 12.06 -4.77 9.41
N TYR A 154 11.45 -5.89 9.02
CA TYR A 154 10.04 -6.18 9.32
C TYR A 154 9.81 -6.50 10.79
N ALA A 155 10.76 -7.19 11.44
CA ALA A 155 10.73 -7.42 12.88
C ALA A 155 10.80 -6.10 13.68
N THR A 156 11.52 -5.10 13.17
CA THR A 156 11.54 -3.74 13.72
C THR A 156 10.14 -3.12 13.75
N ILE A 157 9.40 -3.21 12.65
CA ILE A 157 8.02 -2.72 12.59
C ILE A 157 7.13 -3.50 13.57
N ALA A 158 7.21 -4.84 13.55
CA ALA A 158 6.46 -5.70 14.46
C ALA A 158 6.75 -5.42 15.95
N ASN A 159 7.94 -4.89 16.25
CA ASN A 159 8.43 -4.56 17.59
C ASN A 159 8.26 -3.07 17.95
N GLY A 160 7.23 -2.41 17.43
CA GLY A 160 6.93 -1.02 17.74
C GLY A 160 8.01 -0.03 17.27
N GLY A 161 8.72 -0.36 16.19
CA GLY A 161 9.74 0.49 15.59
C GLY A 161 11.15 0.32 16.19
N GLN A 162 11.34 -0.61 17.09
CA GLN A 162 12.62 -0.85 17.75
C GLN A 162 13.42 -1.94 17.03
N TYR A 163 14.55 -1.57 16.43
CA TYR A 163 15.48 -2.49 15.77
C TYR A 163 16.33 -3.22 16.82
N ILE A 164 16.32 -4.55 16.75
CA ILE A 164 17.21 -5.42 17.51
C ILE A 164 17.99 -6.26 16.52
N ARG A 165 19.33 -6.22 16.59
CA ARG A 165 20.20 -7.01 15.72
C ARG A 165 19.84 -8.50 15.84
N PRO A 166 19.67 -9.23 14.73
CA PRO A 166 19.41 -10.67 14.77
C PRO A 166 20.49 -11.45 15.54
N LYS A 167 20.06 -12.37 16.40
CA LYS A 167 20.91 -13.17 17.27
C LYS A 167 20.74 -14.65 16.98
N LEU A 168 21.85 -15.34 16.77
CA LEU A 168 21.89 -16.78 16.50
C LEU A 168 22.26 -17.61 17.72
N TYR A 169 22.72 -16.96 18.79
CA TYR A 169 23.05 -17.58 20.07
C TYR A 169 22.77 -16.59 21.20
N THR A 170 22.57 -17.10 22.38
CA THR A 170 22.34 -16.31 23.61
C THR A 170 23.64 -16.11 24.38
N ILE A 171 24.32 -17.20 24.72
CA ILE A 171 25.54 -17.21 25.51
C ILE A 171 26.55 -18.17 24.89
N VAL A 172 27.81 -17.77 24.80
CA VAL A 172 28.93 -18.64 24.47
C VAL A 172 29.80 -18.76 25.73
N LYS A 173 30.09 -20.01 26.11
CA LYS A 173 30.94 -20.33 27.25
C LYS A 173 32.17 -21.10 26.79
N ASP A 174 33.30 -20.96 27.55
CA ASP A 174 34.47 -21.82 27.42
C ASP A 174 34.23 -23.20 28.06
N HIS A 175 35.24 -24.07 28.01
CA HIS A 175 35.15 -25.42 28.58
C HIS A 175 35.01 -25.41 30.10
N ASP A 176 35.47 -24.35 30.78
CA ASP A 176 35.40 -24.17 32.23
C ASP A 176 34.06 -23.55 32.68
N GLY A 177 33.18 -23.20 31.74
CA GLY A 177 31.89 -22.61 32.02
C GLY A 177 31.88 -21.09 32.13
N ASN A 178 33.00 -20.41 31.93
CA ASN A 178 33.06 -18.95 31.91
C ASN A 178 32.35 -18.38 30.67
N VAL A 179 31.62 -17.30 30.85
CA VAL A 179 30.94 -16.62 29.76
C VAL A 179 31.95 -15.83 28.94
N ILE A 180 32.09 -16.20 27.63
CA ILE A 180 32.93 -15.49 26.66
C ILE A 180 32.13 -14.42 25.95
N LEU A 181 30.88 -14.75 25.54
CA LEU A 181 29.98 -13.83 24.87
C LEU A 181 28.59 -13.93 25.50
N ASP A 182 27.97 -12.78 25.74
CA ASP A 182 26.60 -12.66 26.23
C ASP A 182 25.77 -11.80 25.25
N ASN A 183 24.78 -12.43 24.63
CA ASN A 183 23.81 -11.81 23.71
C ASN A 183 22.39 -11.79 24.31
N THR A 184 22.24 -11.89 25.62
CA THR A 184 20.94 -11.95 26.30
C THR A 184 20.22 -10.61 26.31
N SER A 185 20.92 -9.47 26.19
CA SER A 185 20.29 -8.15 26.11
C SER A 185 19.27 -8.08 24.97
N THR A 186 18.10 -7.56 25.27
CA THR A 186 17.04 -7.28 24.29
C THR A 186 16.90 -5.79 23.98
N GLU A 187 17.89 -5.00 24.39
CA GLU A 187 17.93 -3.58 24.06
C GLU A 187 18.05 -3.38 22.55
N GLY A 188 17.29 -2.43 22.02
CA GLY A 188 17.27 -2.09 20.61
C GLY A 188 17.37 -0.59 20.40
N THR A 189 17.52 -0.20 19.13
CA THR A 189 17.54 1.20 18.71
C THR A 189 16.18 1.57 18.12
N GLN A 190 15.56 2.65 18.57
CA GLN A 190 14.32 3.15 17.96
C GLN A 190 14.64 3.68 16.57
N VAL A 191 14.02 3.10 15.55
CA VAL A 191 14.19 3.48 14.13
C VAL A 191 13.02 4.31 13.64
N ILE A 192 11.79 3.90 14.00
CA ILE A 192 10.54 4.62 13.70
C ILE A 192 9.69 4.69 14.98
N LYS A 193 8.80 5.68 15.05
CA LYS A 193 7.87 5.83 16.18
C LYS A 193 6.96 4.60 16.34
N PRO A 194 6.48 4.28 17.55
CA PRO A 194 5.48 3.21 17.74
C PRO A 194 4.19 3.44 16.94
N SER A 195 3.72 4.69 16.84
CA SER A 195 2.58 5.07 15.99
C SER A 195 2.82 4.77 14.51
N THR A 196 4.00 5.12 13.97
CA THR A 196 4.39 4.78 12.59
C THR A 196 4.41 3.26 12.36
N ALA A 197 4.96 2.50 13.31
CA ALA A 197 4.99 1.04 13.25
C ALA A 197 3.57 0.44 13.22
N PHE A 198 2.64 0.98 14.01
CA PHE A 198 1.24 0.57 14.01
C PHE A 198 0.55 0.92 12.69
N LEU A 199 0.73 2.14 12.17
CA LEU A 199 0.14 2.57 10.89
C LEU A 199 0.58 1.67 9.73
N LEU A 200 1.88 1.38 9.64
CA LEU A 200 2.43 0.43 8.66
C LEU A 200 1.86 -0.98 8.85
N THR A 201 1.74 -1.45 10.09
CA THR A 201 1.14 -2.76 10.42
C THR A 201 -0.31 -2.81 9.96
N SER A 202 -1.11 -1.79 10.26
CA SER A 202 -2.50 -1.67 9.82
C SER A 202 -2.63 -1.74 8.30
N ALA A 203 -1.83 -0.96 7.56
CA ALA A 203 -1.86 -0.98 6.08
C ALA A 203 -1.36 -2.33 5.51
N MET A 204 -0.39 -2.99 6.16
CA MET A 204 0.10 -4.31 5.76
C MET A 204 -0.87 -5.45 6.12
N GLN A 205 -1.79 -5.27 7.06
CA GLN A 205 -2.91 -6.20 7.26
C GLN A 205 -3.83 -6.19 6.04
N ASP A 206 -4.08 -5.03 5.43
CA ASP A 206 -4.89 -4.94 4.21
C ASP A 206 -4.24 -5.67 3.02
N VAL A 207 -2.90 -5.72 2.94
CA VAL A 207 -2.20 -6.55 1.94
C VAL A 207 -2.62 -8.02 2.05
N VAL A 208 -2.84 -8.52 3.26
CA VAL A 208 -3.16 -9.93 3.53
C VAL A 208 -4.67 -10.20 3.49
N THR A 209 -5.50 -9.22 3.83
CA THR A 209 -6.97 -9.39 3.85
C THR A 209 -7.61 -9.17 2.49
N SER A 210 -7.15 -8.18 1.72
CA SER A 210 -7.77 -7.76 0.46
C SER A 210 -6.79 -7.39 -0.65
N GLY A 211 -5.47 -7.42 -0.38
CA GLY A 211 -4.43 -6.99 -1.30
C GLY A 211 -3.65 -8.13 -1.96
N THR A 212 -2.41 -7.85 -2.32
CA THR A 212 -1.52 -8.78 -3.08
C THR A 212 -1.07 -10.01 -2.28
N GLY A 213 -1.28 -10.02 -0.98
CA GLY A 213 -0.86 -11.06 -0.03
C GLY A 213 -1.93 -12.04 0.42
N THR A 214 -3.15 -12.00 -0.09
CA THR A 214 -4.28 -12.82 0.40
C THR A 214 -3.99 -14.32 0.49
N ALA A 215 -3.10 -14.82 -0.37
CA ALA A 215 -2.71 -16.24 -0.38
C ALA A 215 -1.99 -16.72 0.89
N VAL A 216 -1.43 -15.82 1.72
CA VAL A 216 -0.74 -16.19 2.97
C VAL A 216 -1.69 -16.28 4.16
N ASN A 217 -2.91 -15.77 4.03
CA ASN A 217 -3.88 -15.81 5.11
C ASN A 217 -4.25 -17.26 5.46
N PHE A 218 -4.05 -17.66 6.72
CA PHE A 218 -4.39 -19.01 7.23
C PHE A 218 -5.51 -18.99 8.27
N GLY A 219 -6.13 -17.80 8.50
CA GLY A 219 -7.20 -17.65 9.48
C GLY A 219 -6.75 -17.74 10.94
N GLY A 220 -7.61 -17.31 11.86
CA GLY A 220 -7.37 -17.43 13.31
C GLY A 220 -6.16 -16.66 13.85
N MET A 221 -5.54 -15.78 13.05
CA MET A 221 -4.37 -14.98 13.46
C MET A 221 -4.33 -13.66 12.69
N SER A 222 -4.00 -12.57 13.37
CA SER A 222 -3.69 -11.28 12.71
C SER A 222 -2.35 -11.35 12.00
N ILE A 223 -2.33 -11.03 10.71
CA ILE A 223 -1.14 -11.11 9.85
C ILE A 223 -0.94 -9.78 9.16
N ALA A 224 0.27 -9.24 9.23
CA ALA A 224 0.72 -8.10 8.45
C ALA A 224 1.91 -8.51 7.59
N GLY A 225 2.00 -8.04 6.35
CA GLY A 225 3.12 -8.40 5.49
C GLY A 225 3.07 -7.79 4.11
N LYS A 226 4.12 -8.04 3.33
CA LYS A 226 4.28 -7.49 2.00
C LYS A 226 4.88 -8.50 1.03
N THR A 227 4.34 -8.53 -0.17
CA THR A 227 4.88 -9.26 -1.31
C THR A 227 6.04 -8.51 -1.95
N GLY A 228 7.04 -9.24 -2.43
CA GLY A 228 8.11 -8.72 -3.27
C GLY A 228 8.24 -9.54 -4.56
N THR A 229 8.43 -8.82 -5.66
CA THR A 229 8.64 -9.42 -6.98
C THR A 229 9.55 -8.48 -7.76
N THR A 230 10.61 -9.01 -8.34
CA THR A 230 11.45 -8.26 -9.28
C THR A 230 10.84 -8.23 -10.68
N SER A 231 11.18 -7.20 -11.47
CA SER A 231 10.59 -6.98 -12.81
C SER A 231 10.68 -8.20 -13.73
N ASP A 232 11.78 -8.94 -13.65
CA ASP A 232 12.00 -10.15 -14.47
C ASP A 232 11.55 -11.45 -13.80
N TYR A 233 10.94 -11.37 -12.62
CA TYR A 233 10.55 -12.54 -11.83
C TYR A 233 11.74 -13.45 -11.44
N ASN A 234 12.91 -12.89 -11.23
CA ASN A 234 14.08 -13.64 -10.75
C ASN A 234 14.00 -13.90 -9.25
N ASP A 235 13.42 -12.97 -8.51
CA ASP A 235 13.26 -13.02 -7.06
C ASP A 235 11.81 -12.79 -6.67
N ILE A 236 11.27 -13.71 -5.88
CA ILE A 236 9.95 -13.63 -5.28
C ILE A 236 10.09 -13.71 -3.77
N TRP A 237 9.46 -12.76 -3.07
CA TRP A 237 9.52 -12.61 -1.64
C TRP A 237 8.14 -12.56 -1.01
N PHE A 238 8.07 -13.01 0.22
CA PHE A 238 7.07 -12.56 1.16
C PHE A 238 7.74 -12.31 2.51
N SER A 239 7.60 -11.10 3.04
CA SER A 239 8.04 -10.73 4.39
C SER A 239 6.82 -10.31 5.20
N GLY A 240 6.63 -10.90 6.36
CA GLY A 240 5.46 -10.60 7.18
C GLY A 240 5.58 -11.18 8.59
N TYR A 241 4.62 -10.84 9.42
CA TYR A 241 4.62 -11.18 10.84
C TYR A 241 3.21 -11.29 11.41
N THR A 242 3.16 -11.93 12.55
CA THR A 242 2.02 -11.97 13.47
C THR A 242 2.43 -11.30 14.78
N PRO A 243 1.56 -11.16 15.78
CA PRO A 243 1.97 -10.73 17.11
C PRO A 243 2.98 -11.64 17.82
N TYR A 244 3.34 -12.80 17.25
CA TYR A 244 4.26 -13.77 17.82
C TYR A 244 5.59 -13.85 17.09
N TYR A 245 5.58 -13.94 15.76
CA TYR A 245 6.75 -14.26 14.94
C TYR A 245 6.83 -13.41 13.67
N THR A 246 8.04 -13.10 13.26
CA THR A 246 8.35 -12.52 11.95
C THR A 246 9.02 -13.58 11.07
N CYS A 247 8.59 -13.67 9.82
CA CYS A 247 9.14 -14.60 8.86
C CYS A 247 9.35 -13.93 7.50
N THR A 248 10.46 -14.22 6.85
CA THR A 248 10.74 -13.78 5.48
C THR A 248 11.15 -14.99 4.63
N THR A 249 10.44 -15.19 3.54
CA THR A 249 10.71 -16.25 2.57
C THR A 249 11.13 -15.66 1.24
N TRP A 250 12.14 -16.27 0.64
CA TRP A 250 12.64 -15.97 -0.70
C TRP A 250 12.61 -17.23 -1.57
N THR A 251 12.24 -17.06 -2.82
CA THR A 251 12.37 -18.09 -3.84
C THR A 251 12.97 -17.49 -5.11
N GLY A 252 13.97 -18.15 -5.66
CA GLY A 252 14.71 -17.74 -6.84
C GLY A 252 15.79 -18.76 -7.19
N TYR A 253 16.48 -18.54 -8.29
CA TYR A 253 17.64 -19.33 -8.71
C TYR A 253 18.94 -18.58 -8.41
N ASP A 254 19.99 -19.28 -8.00
CA ASP A 254 21.28 -18.68 -7.67
C ASP A 254 21.90 -17.92 -8.84
N ASN A 255 21.66 -18.35 -10.06
CA ASN A 255 22.14 -17.77 -11.30
C ASN A 255 21.19 -16.69 -11.91
N ASN A 256 20.25 -16.17 -11.15
CA ASN A 256 19.25 -15.18 -11.61
C ASN A 256 18.38 -15.66 -12.78
N THR A 257 18.15 -16.96 -12.93
CA THR A 257 17.21 -17.46 -13.91
C THR A 257 15.79 -17.05 -13.54
N LYS A 258 15.03 -16.61 -14.53
CA LYS A 258 13.62 -16.21 -14.38
C LYS A 258 12.75 -17.37 -13.91
N LEU A 259 11.96 -17.15 -12.88
CA LEU A 259 10.99 -18.12 -12.36
C LEU A 259 9.86 -18.34 -13.38
N ARG A 260 9.47 -19.59 -13.57
CA ARG A 260 8.38 -19.98 -14.47
C ARG A 260 7.04 -19.48 -13.93
N LYS A 261 6.16 -19.07 -14.85
CA LYS A 261 4.81 -18.65 -14.52
C LYS A 261 4.04 -19.78 -13.81
N GLY A 262 3.20 -19.45 -12.85
CA GLY A 262 2.41 -20.40 -12.09
C GLY A 262 3.03 -20.71 -10.73
N GLU A 263 3.35 -21.97 -10.45
CA GLU A 263 3.74 -22.43 -9.12
C GLU A 263 5.00 -21.77 -8.58
N GLU A 264 6.06 -21.65 -9.39
CA GLU A 264 7.33 -21.08 -8.94
C GLU A 264 7.17 -19.65 -8.43
N ARG A 265 6.31 -18.84 -9.07
CA ARG A 265 6.03 -17.46 -8.66
C ARG A 265 5.13 -17.35 -7.43
N SER A 266 4.53 -18.45 -6.98
CA SER A 266 3.71 -18.50 -5.76
C SER A 266 4.43 -19.13 -4.56
N LEU A 267 5.61 -19.74 -4.77
CA LEU A 267 6.30 -20.56 -3.77
C LEU A 267 6.64 -19.77 -2.49
N ALA A 268 7.12 -18.54 -2.58
CA ALA A 268 7.43 -17.76 -1.38
C ALA A 268 6.22 -17.59 -0.47
N LYS A 269 5.05 -17.26 -1.02
CA LYS A 269 3.79 -17.15 -0.24
C LYS A 269 3.34 -18.50 0.31
N LYS A 270 3.41 -19.56 -0.50
CA LYS A 270 3.04 -20.93 -0.07
C LYS A 270 3.95 -21.41 1.07
N LEU A 271 5.26 -21.20 0.94
CA LEU A 271 6.23 -21.57 1.97
C LEU A 271 6.02 -20.78 3.27
N TRP A 272 5.86 -19.47 3.16
CA TRP A 272 5.57 -18.62 4.32
C TRP A 272 4.31 -19.10 5.05
N LYS A 273 3.22 -19.31 4.32
CA LYS A 273 1.97 -19.82 4.89
C LYS A 273 2.15 -21.18 5.57
N ALA A 274 2.82 -22.12 4.91
CA ALA A 274 3.02 -23.46 5.45
C ALA A 274 3.81 -23.44 6.77
N VAL A 275 4.89 -22.65 6.82
CA VAL A 275 5.69 -22.50 8.05
C VAL A 275 4.89 -21.81 9.13
N MET A 276 4.31 -20.65 8.82
CA MET A 276 3.66 -19.82 9.83
C MET A 276 2.38 -20.46 10.36
N SER A 277 1.58 -21.16 9.54
CA SER A 277 0.41 -21.86 10.06
C SER A 277 0.80 -22.95 11.06
N GLN A 278 1.86 -23.71 10.79
CA GLN A 278 2.31 -24.79 11.70
C GLN A 278 2.87 -24.25 13.03
N VAL A 279 3.70 -23.20 12.98
CA VAL A 279 4.28 -22.64 14.23
C VAL A 279 3.24 -21.88 15.07
N HIS A 280 2.04 -21.64 14.54
CA HIS A 280 0.94 -21.03 15.26
C HIS A 280 -0.13 -22.03 15.73
N GLU A 281 0.04 -23.32 15.45
CA GLU A 281 -0.87 -24.35 15.96
C GLU A 281 -0.92 -24.30 17.49
N GLY A 282 -2.13 -24.17 18.05
CA GLY A 282 -2.36 -24.06 19.47
C GLY A 282 -2.08 -22.69 20.12
N LEU A 283 -1.64 -21.69 19.33
CA LEU A 283 -1.52 -20.33 19.83
C LEU A 283 -2.85 -19.59 19.76
N GLU A 284 -3.14 -18.79 20.78
CA GLU A 284 -4.32 -17.92 20.80
C GLU A 284 -4.21 -16.83 19.72
N ASN A 285 -5.35 -16.49 19.11
CA ASN A 285 -5.41 -15.34 18.23
C ASN A 285 -5.15 -14.06 19.01
N LYS A 286 -4.19 -13.26 18.52
CA LYS A 286 -3.87 -11.95 19.07
C LYS A 286 -3.97 -10.89 17.98
N SER A 287 -4.50 -9.73 18.35
CA SER A 287 -4.43 -8.52 17.54
C SER A 287 -3.13 -7.77 17.80
N PHE A 288 -2.71 -6.96 16.85
CA PHE A 288 -1.61 -6.04 17.07
C PHE A 288 -2.02 -4.93 18.05
N SER A 289 -1.12 -4.58 18.97
CA SER A 289 -1.39 -3.54 19.96
C SER A 289 -1.41 -2.17 19.30
N GLN A 290 -2.47 -1.42 19.57
CA GLN A 290 -2.58 -0.02 19.13
C GLN A 290 -1.98 0.91 20.18
N PRO A 291 -1.01 1.78 19.81
CA PRO A 291 -0.51 2.83 20.69
C PRO A 291 -1.60 3.83 21.09
N ALA A 292 -1.44 4.46 22.24
CA ALA A 292 -2.45 5.39 22.79
C ALA A 292 -2.58 6.69 21.98
N ASP A 293 -1.57 7.04 21.19
CA ASP A 293 -1.50 8.21 20.32
C ASP A 293 -2.08 7.97 18.92
N ILE A 294 -2.76 6.86 18.69
CA ILE A 294 -3.45 6.58 17.42
C ILE A 294 -4.91 7.00 17.50
N VAL A 295 -5.32 7.81 16.54
CA VAL A 295 -6.68 8.35 16.40
C VAL A 295 -7.30 7.85 15.09
N ALA A 296 -8.58 7.51 15.12
CA ALA A 296 -9.37 7.24 13.92
C ALA A 296 -10.15 8.50 13.52
N GLN A 297 -10.01 8.94 12.27
CA GLN A 297 -10.67 10.12 11.74
C GLN A 297 -11.31 9.82 10.40
N THR A 298 -12.54 10.32 10.19
CA THR A 298 -13.18 10.28 8.87
C THR A 298 -12.61 11.40 8.00
N VAL A 299 -12.19 11.04 6.79
CA VAL A 299 -11.61 11.94 5.78
C VAL A 299 -12.28 11.72 4.42
N CYS A 300 -12.10 12.67 3.52
CA CYS A 300 -12.42 12.49 2.12
C CYS A 300 -11.38 11.53 1.48
N ALA A 301 -11.82 10.45 0.86
CA ALA A 301 -10.94 9.46 0.25
C ALA A 301 -10.13 9.99 -0.95
N GLN A 302 -10.58 11.11 -1.55
CA GLN A 302 -9.92 11.71 -2.73
C GLN A 302 -8.94 12.83 -2.39
N SER A 303 -9.03 13.43 -1.19
CA SER A 303 -8.09 14.47 -0.76
C SER A 303 -7.24 14.06 0.44
N GLY A 304 -7.66 13.05 1.20
CA GLY A 304 -7.05 12.72 2.50
C GLY A 304 -7.36 13.72 3.62
N LYS A 305 -8.09 14.82 3.33
CA LYS A 305 -8.38 15.92 4.23
C LYS A 305 -9.76 15.75 4.89
N LEU A 306 -10.11 16.63 5.85
CA LEU A 306 -11.42 16.61 6.50
C LEU A 306 -12.54 16.78 5.46
N PRO A 307 -13.66 16.05 5.57
CA PRO A 307 -14.70 16.10 4.57
C PRO A 307 -15.49 17.40 4.65
N THR A 308 -16.03 17.82 3.51
CA THR A 308 -17.07 18.85 3.39
C THR A 308 -18.39 18.20 2.98
N ALA A 309 -19.48 18.98 2.96
CA ALA A 309 -20.77 18.50 2.47
C ALA A 309 -20.73 18.03 1.01
N LEU A 310 -19.75 18.51 0.23
CA LEU A 310 -19.56 18.12 -1.18
C LEU A 310 -18.90 16.75 -1.38
N CYS A 311 -18.30 16.16 -0.34
CA CYS A 311 -17.61 14.87 -0.45
C CYS A 311 -18.57 13.69 -0.63
N GLY A 312 -19.86 13.84 -0.31
CA GLY A 312 -20.88 12.82 -0.54
C GLY A 312 -20.50 11.46 0.06
N GLU A 313 -20.48 10.42 -0.79
CA GLU A 313 -20.14 9.04 -0.41
C GLU A 313 -18.62 8.74 -0.43
N THR A 314 -17.78 9.71 -0.81
CA THR A 314 -16.31 9.52 -0.87
C THR A 314 -15.64 9.64 0.49
N LEU A 315 -16.27 9.11 1.54
CA LEU A 315 -15.79 9.16 2.91
C LEU A 315 -15.09 7.88 3.30
N LYS A 316 -13.98 8.01 4.03
CA LYS A 316 -13.19 6.90 4.55
C LYS A 316 -12.74 7.19 5.97
N THR A 317 -12.82 6.20 6.86
CA THR A 317 -12.17 6.28 8.17
C THR A 317 -10.74 5.78 8.05
N GLU A 318 -9.78 6.58 8.54
CA GLU A 318 -8.37 6.26 8.51
C GLU A 318 -7.74 6.45 9.90
N TYR A 319 -6.63 5.74 10.16
CA TYR A 319 -5.84 5.89 11.38
C TYR A 319 -4.71 6.91 11.19
N PHE A 320 -4.50 7.72 12.22
CA PHE A 320 -3.48 8.77 12.28
C PHE A 320 -2.71 8.69 13.60
N ALA A 321 -1.45 9.09 13.59
CA ALA A 321 -0.83 9.56 14.81
C ALA A 321 -1.50 10.88 15.22
N ALA A 322 -1.68 11.12 16.50
CA ALA A 322 -2.46 12.25 17.00
C ALA A 322 -1.94 13.62 16.52
N ASP A 323 -0.64 13.73 16.26
CA ASP A 323 0.03 14.92 15.74
C ASP A 323 -0.09 15.09 14.21
N THR A 324 -0.64 14.09 13.49
CA THR A 324 -0.78 14.10 12.03
C THR A 324 -2.23 14.06 11.54
N VAL A 325 -3.20 14.19 12.45
CA VAL A 325 -4.62 14.28 12.07
C VAL A 325 -4.82 15.51 11.18
N PRO A 326 -5.46 15.38 9.99
CA PRO A 326 -5.65 16.49 9.09
C PRO A 326 -6.53 17.60 9.75
N THR A 327 -6.13 18.85 9.55
CA THR A 327 -6.86 20.03 10.01
C THR A 327 -7.49 20.80 8.86
N GLU A 328 -7.04 20.56 7.63
CA GLU A 328 -7.57 21.18 6.43
C GLU A 328 -8.79 20.43 5.92
N THR A 329 -9.72 21.16 5.32
CA THR A 329 -10.90 20.59 4.65
C THR A 329 -10.59 20.20 3.21
N CYS A 330 -11.37 19.27 2.66
CA CYS A 330 -11.27 18.80 1.28
C CYS A 330 -11.24 19.96 0.29
N ASP A 331 -10.25 19.93 -0.58
CA ASP A 331 -9.97 20.88 -1.66
C ASP A 331 -10.11 20.26 -3.06
N VAL A 332 -10.54 19.01 -3.13
CA VAL A 332 -10.79 18.28 -4.37
C VAL A 332 -12.21 18.51 -4.89
N HIS A 333 -13.19 18.44 -3.98
CA HIS A 333 -14.59 18.64 -4.35
C HIS A 333 -14.99 20.11 -4.31
N TYR A 334 -15.59 20.62 -5.38
CA TYR A 334 -16.08 21.99 -5.47
C TYR A 334 -17.45 22.06 -6.16
N GLN A 335 -18.19 23.14 -5.91
CA GLN A 335 -19.46 23.36 -6.54
C GLN A 335 -19.29 24.02 -7.90
N GLY A 336 -19.96 23.52 -8.92
CA GLY A 336 -19.88 24.05 -10.27
C GLY A 336 -21.06 23.64 -11.15
N SER A 337 -21.04 24.10 -12.40
CA SER A 337 -22.09 23.77 -13.38
C SER A 337 -21.83 22.42 -14.00
N VAL A 338 -22.75 21.47 -13.84
CA VAL A 338 -22.67 20.08 -14.30
C VAL A 338 -23.81 19.84 -15.29
N CYS A 339 -23.53 19.13 -16.37
CA CYS A 339 -24.56 18.60 -17.27
C CYS A 339 -25.26 17.41 -16.61
N ALA A 340 -26.53 17.54 -16.26
CA ALA A 340 -27.30 16.47 -15.61
C ALA A 340 -27.40 15.19 -16.46
N TYR A 341 -27.28 15.29 -17.79
CA TYR A 341 -27.33 14.14 -18.68
C TYR A 341 -26.05 13.30 -18.69
N SER A 342 -24.89 13.96 -18.82
CA SER A 342 -23.58 13.29 -18.95
C SER A 342 -22.81 13.20 -17.65
N GLY A 343 -23.13 14.01 -16.63
CA GLY A 343 -22.33 14.14 -15.40
C GLY A 343 -21.03 14.94 -15.55
N LEU A 344 -20.72 15.41 -16.77
CA LEU A 344 -19.52 16.20 -17.05
C LEU A 344 -19.74 17.69 -16.73
N PRO A 345 -18.68 18.49 -16.57
CA PRO A 345 -18.79 19.95 -16.53
C PRO A 345 -19.65 20.45 -17.69
N ALA A 346 -20.58 21.34 -17.43
CA ALA A 346 -21.49 21.83 -18.45
C ALA A 346 -20.75 22.73 -19.43
N ALA A 347 -20.99 22.51 -20.74
CA ALA A 347 -20.53 23.41 -21.79
C ALA A 347 -21.32 24.73 -21.78
N ASP A 348 -20.85 25.72 -22.52
CA ASP A 348 -21.37 27.10 -22.55
C ASP A 348 -22.84 27.24 -22.91
N ALA A 349 -23.40 26.30 -23.68
CA ALA A 349 -24.80 26.31 -24.13
C ALA A 349 -25.59 25.09 -23.62
N CYS A 350 -25.12 24.39 -22.60
CA CYS A 350 -25.73 23.15 -22.13
C CYS A 350 -27.16 23.35 -21.59
N PRO A 351 -28.20 22.74 -22.21
CA PRO A 351 -29.59 22.87 -21.75
C PRO A 351 -29.89 22.04 -20.49
N PHE A 352 -28.99 21.17 -20.10
CA PHE A 352 -29.07 20.33 -18.90
C PHE A 352 -28.15 20.82 -17.79
N ALA A 353 -27.64 22.05 -17.87
CA ALA A 353 -26.79 22.62 -16.86
C ALA A 353 -27.53 22.77 -15.52
N THR A 354 -26.96 22.25 -14.47
CA THR A 354 -27.44 22.36 -13.10
C THR A 354 -26.25 22.56 -12.14
N GLU A 355 -26.51 23.05 -10.95
CA GLU A 355 -25.46 23.04 -9.93
C GLU A 355 -25.19 21.63 -9.43
N GLY A 356 -23.93 21.28 -9.29
CA GLY A 356 -23.50 19.96 -8.84
C GLY A 356 -22.06 19.98 -8.31
N THR A 357 -21.63 18.85 -7.82
CA THR A 357 -20.25 18.67 -7.34
C THR A 357 -19.34 18.26 -8.49
N LEU A 358 -18.24 18.95 -8.63
CA LEU A 358 -17.15 18.65 -9.55
C LEU A 358 -15.90 18.30 -8.75
N GLU A 359 -14.94 17.63 -9.41
CA GLU A 359 -13.68 17.20 -8.83
C GLU A 359 -12.50 17.85 -9.55
N MET A 360 -11.53 18.30 -8.78
CA MET A 360 -10.21 18.69 -9.30
C MET A 360 -9.15 17.71 -8.81
N LEU A 361 -7.97 17.74 -9.43
CA LEU A 361 -6.84 16.93 -8.96
C LEU A 361 -6.43 17.36 -7.54
N PRO A 362 -5.90 16.44 -6.72
CA PRO A 362 -5.28 16.78 -5.44
C PRO A 362 -4.18 17.84 -5.61
N GLU A 363 -3.95 18.63 -4.57
CA GLU A 363 -3.03 19.77 -4.61
C GLU A 363 -1.61 19.39 -5.05
N ASN A 364 -1.06 18.30 -4.53
CA ASN A 364 0.26 17.80 -4.91
C ASN A 364 0.34 17.46 -6.41
N GLU A 365 -0.72 16.91 -7.00
CA GLU A 365 -0.76 16.60 -8.44
C GLU A 365 -0.93 17.87 -9.26
N ARG A 366 -1.73 18.84 -8.83
CA ARG A 366 -1.85 20.16 -9.48
C ARG A 366 -0.52 20.90 -9.52
N ILE A 367 0.26 20.83 -8.43
CA ILE A 367 1.60 21.40 -8.36
C ILE A 367 2.55 20.67 -9.31
N LEU A 368 2.51 19.35 -9.33
CA LEU A 368 3.40 18.53 -10.15
C LEU A 368 3.17 18.71 -11.65
N THR A 369 1.90 18.72 -12.07
CA THR A 369 1.52 18.68 -13.50
C THR A 369 1.13 20.03 -14.06
N GLY A 370 0.80 21.00 -13.23
CA GLY A 370 0.19 22.27 -13.64
C GLY A 370 -1.25 22.13 -14.13
N GLN A 371 -1.86 20.93 -13.98
CA GLN A 371 -3.24 20.66 -14.38
C GLN A 371 -4.18 20.82 -13.18
N VAL A 372 -5.38 21.32 -13.40
CA VAL A 372 -6.39 21.49 -12.35
C VAL A 372 -7.29 20.27 -12.23
N THR A 373 -7.64 19.66 -13.36
CA THR A 373 -8.51 18.48 -13.45
C THR A 373 -7.80 17.37 -14.21
N SER A 374 -8.25 16.11 -14.06
CA SER A 374 -7.79 15.01 -14.92
C SER A 374 -8.16 15.29 -16.38
N GLU A 375 -7.47 14.67 -17.35
CA GLU A 375 -7.77 14.84 -18.77
C GLU A 375 -9.23 14.49 -19.10
N ASP A 376 -9.79 13.48 -18.43
CA ASP A 376 -11.19 13.08 -18.62
C ASP A 376 -12.18 14.11 -18.04
N SER A 377 -11.84 14.76 -16.93
CA SER A 377 -12.67 15.82 -16.33
C SER A 377 -12.46 17.20 -16.94
N GLN A 378 -11.48 17.37 -17.84
CA GLN A 378 -11.37 18.56 -18.69
C GLN A 378 -12.34 18.54 -19.86
N ARG A 379 -12.94 17.39 -20.18
CA ARG A 379 -14.00 17.29 -21.17
C ARG A 379 -15.26 17.90 -20.61
N VAL A 380 -15.69 19.01 -21.18
CA VAL A 380 -17.05 19.50 -20.98
C VAL A 380 -18.04 18.60 -21.74
N CYS A 381 -19.31 18.65 -21.40
CA CYS A 381 -20.33 17.93 -22.14
C CYS A 381 -20.39 18.41 -23.61
N GLU A 382 -21.00 17.60 -24.49
CA GLU A 382 -21.06 17.89 -25.92
C GLU A 382 -21.95 19.09 -26.28
N HIS A 383 -22.77 19.59 -25.36
CA HIS A 383 -23.74 20.67 -25.54
C HIS A 383 -23.12 22.05 -25.65
N SER A 384 -22.10 22.22 -26.49
CA SER A 384 -21.49 23.53 -26.76
C SER A 384 -22.33 24.37 -27.69
N SER A 385 -22.10 25.67 -27.73
CA SER A 385 -22.73 26.58 -28.67
C SER A 385 -22.51 26.13 -30.14
N VAL A 386 -21.37 25.52 -30.46
CA VAL A 386 -21.06 24.94 -31.75
C VAL A 386 -21.97 23.75 -32.07
N PHE A 387 -22.13 22.83 -31.10
CA PHE A 387 -23.05 21.69 -31.25
C PHE A 387 -24.50 22.15 -31.43
N MET A 388 -24.96 23.11 -30.60
CA MET A 388 -26.33 23.63 -30.67
C MET A 388 -26.68 24.32 -31.99
N ALA A 389 -25.67 24.77 -32.74
CA ALA A 389 -25.83 25.34 -34.07
C ALA A 389 -25.88 24.28 -35.19
N THR A 390 -25.68 22.98 -34.89
CA THR A 390 -25.70 21.93 -35.92
C THR A 390 -27.12 21.51 -36.28
N PRO A 391 -27.41 21.17 -37.56
CA PRO A 391 -28.71 20.64 -37.95
C PRO A 391 -29.03 19.34 -37.19
N GLY A 392 -30.21 19.29 -36.57
CA GLY A 392 -30.65 18.11 -35.81
C GLY A 392 -30.28 18.11 -34.33
N ALA A 393 -29.55 19.10 -33.81
CA ALA A 393 -29.22 19.23 -32.39
C ALA A 393 -30.49 19.18 -31.50
N ASP A 394 -31.56 19.88 -31.91
CA ASP A 394 -32.82 19.89 -31.14
C ASP A 394 -33.43 18.49 -30.96
N GLN A 395 -33.29 17.63 -31.96
CA GLN A 395 -33.81 16.24 -31.90
C GLN A 395 -32.99 15.41 -30.91
N ILE A 396 -31.66 15.58 -30.90
CA ILE A 396 -30.76 14.91 -29.95
C ILE A 396 -31.07 15.37 -28.54
N ILE A 397 -31.18 16.67 -28.31
CA ILE A 397 -31.53 17.25 -27.02
C ILE A 397 -32.87 16.72 -26.49
N GLU A 398 -33.88 16.61 -27.34
CA GLU A 398 -35.17 16.07 -26.91
C GLU A 398 -35.10 14.58 -26.57
N GLN A 399 -34.32 13.80 -27.31
CA GLN A 399 -34.07 12.40 -26.99
C GLN A 399 -33.36 12.28 -25.64
N GLU A 400 -32.28 13.02 -25.40
CA GLU A 400 -31.53 13.02 -24.14
C GLU A 400 -32.38 13.47 -22.94
N ARG A 401 -33.30 14.43 -23.15
CA ARG A 401 -34.27 14.86 -22.14
C ARG A 401 -35.19 13.71 -21.73
N LEU A 402 -35.72 12.97 -22.70
CA LEU A 402 -36.56 11.80 -22.43
C LEU A 402 -35.79 10.69 -21.72
N GLU A 403 -34.54 10.45 -22.11
CA GLU A 403 -33.67 9.47 -21.45
C GLU A 403 -33.38 9.86 -20.02
N LEU A 404 -33.08 11.14 -19.75
CA LEU A 404 -32.84 11.65 -18.38
C LEU A 404 -34.09 11.48 -17.51
N GLN A 405 -35.27 11.76 -18.06
CA GLN A 405 -36.55 11.57 -17.38
C GLN A 405 -36.82 10.10 -17.05
N LEU A 406 -36.52 9.19 -17.99
CA LEU A 406 -36.65 7.75 -17.77
C LEU A 406 -35.69 7.25 -16.67
N ARG A 407 -34.43 7.71 -16.65
CA ARG A 407 -33.46 7.39 -15.58
C ARG A 407 -33.95 7.86 -14.23
N SER A 408 -34.49 9.09 -14.14
CA SER A 408 -35.05 9.65 -12.91
C SER A 408 -36.24 8.84 -12.40
N ASN A 409 -37.15 8.45 -13.28
CA ASN A 409 -38.32 7.63 -12.95
C ASN A 409 -37.87 6.23 -12.46
N SER A 410 -36.93 5.58 -13.15
CA SER A 410 -36.38 4.27 -12.73
C SER A 410 -35.78 4.34 -11.33
N ALA A 411 -34.95 5.34 -11.04
CA ALA A 411 -34.37 5.53 -9.72
C ALA A 411 -35.43 5.73 -8.62
N GLN A 412 -36.51 6.46 -8.91
CA GLN A 412 -37.63 6.63 -7.98
C GLN A 412 -38.36 5.30 -7.71
N TYR A 413 -38.60 4.48 -8.74
CA TYR A 413 -39.20 3.16 -8.56
C TYR A 413 -38.33 2.20 -7.78
N GLU A 414 -37.01 2.21 -8.00
CA GLU A 414 -36.06 1.40 -7.22
C GLU A 414 -36.03 1.81 -5.76
N ALA A 415 -35.99 3.11 -5.47
CA ALA A 415 -36.03 3.62 -4.09
C ALA A 415 -37.33 3.25 -3.38
N LEU A 416 -38.45 3.32 -4.09
CA LEU A 416 -39.77 2.90 -3.55
C LEU A 416 -39.78 1.41 -3.25
N LEU A 417 -39.21 0.58 -4.14
CA LEU A 417 -39.14 -0.88 -3.97
C LEU A 417 -38.30 -1.26 -2.74
N VAL A 418 -37.15 -0.62 -2.53
CA VAL A 418 -36.30 -0.81 -1.35
C VAL A 418 -37.06 -0.42 -0.07
N SER A 419 -37.75 0.74 -0.08
CA SER A 419 -38.57 1.17 1.06
C SER A 419 -39.69 0.18 1.41
N LEU A 420 -40.39 -0.34 0.41
CA LEU A 420 -41.45 -1.34 0.59
C LEU A 420 -40.88 -2.68 1.12
N GLN A 421 -39.70 -3.10 0.63
CA GLN A 421 -39.02 -4.30 1.15
C GLN A 421 -38.64 -4.16 2.61
N GLN A 422 -38.13 -3.01 3.03
CA GLN A 422 -37.82 -2.73 4.43
C GLN A 422 -39.07 -2.75 5.30
N GLN A 423 -40.17 -2.12 4.87
CA GLN A 423 -41.44 -2.13 5.59
C GLN A 423 -42.00 -3.55 5.76
N LEU A 424 -41.93 -4.36 4.70
CA LEU A 424 -42.34 -5.75 4.74
C LEU A 424 -41.51 -6.57 5.72
N GLN A 425 -40.18 -6.37 5.71
CA GLN A 425 -39.29 -7.08 6.65
C GLN A 425 -39.64 -6.72 8.11
N THR A 426 -39.83 -5.44 8.41
CA THR A 426 -40.24 -4.99 9.76
C THR A 426 -41.58 -5.60 10.19
N ALA A 427 -42.56 -5.61 9.29
CA ALA A 427 -43.86 -6.21 9.58
C ALA A 427 -43.81 -7.73 9.85
N VAL A 428 -42.91 -8.44 9.14
CA VAL A 428 -42.68 -9.88 9.36
C VAL A 428 -42.02 -10.11 10.73
N GLU A 429 -41.07 -9.28 11.11
CA GLU A 429 -40.41 -9.37 12.42
C GLU A 429 -41.37 -9.05 13.58
N ASP A 430 -42.17 -7.98 13.43
CA ASP A 430 -43.20 -7.63 14.42
C ASP A 430 -44.25 -8.75 14.62
N LYS A 431 -44.65 -9.36 13.49
CA LYS A 431 -45.58 -10.51 13.56
C LYS A 431 -44.92 -11.71 14.24
N ALA A 432 -43.66 -12.01 13.95
CA ALA A 432 -42.96 -13.13 14.62
C ALA A 432 -42.81 -12.92 16.13
N ILE A 433 -42.63 -11.66 16.56
CA ILE A 433 -42.62 -11.29 18.00
C ILE A 433 -44.01 -11.47 18.61
N ALA A 434 -45.06 -11.01 17.92
CA ALA A 434 -46.44 -11.15 18.40
C ALA A 434 -46.90 -12.61 18.50
N ASP A 435 -46.47 -13.48 17.60
CA ASP A 435 -46.78 -14.91 17.58
C ASP A 435 -46.03 -15.72 18.68
N GLN A 436 -45.00 -15.10 19.32
CA GLN A 436 -44.22 -15.68 20.43
C GLN A 436 -44.68 -15.19 21.83
N ALA A 437 -45.52 -14.16 21.90
CA ALA A 437 -46.07 -13.60 23.13
C ALA A 437 -47.43 -14.17 23.44
#